data_e77a12b7a021d57f98adfae3abc1700c
#
_entry.id   e77a12b7a021d57f98adfae3abc1700c
#
_cell.length_a   1.000
_cell.length_b   1.000
_cell.length_c   1.000
_cell.angle_alpha   90.00
_cell.angle_beta   90.00
_cell.angle_gamma   90.00
#
_symmetry.space_group_name_H-M   'P 1'
#
loop_
_entity.id
_entity.type
_entity.pdbx_description
1 polymer ?
#
loop_
_entity_poly.entity_id
_entity_poly.type
_entity_poly.pdbx_seq_one_letter_code
_entity_poly.pdbx_strand_id
1 'polypeptide(L)'
;MRDLDRERDYNQHAKGPEHMIINGQVVKVSDMVVHRFRMGDVEDPVLYAAQPIHAWQQTEAGKFVMEHAMESPWWVRHMDPYDYGYQFAIVARMKESDQTFYTLKYVGTTN
;
A
#
# COMPACT_ATOMS: atom_id res chain seq x y z
N MET A 1 10.09 12.23 -6.55
CA MET A 1 9.49 10.93 -6.18
C MET A 1 9.34 10.86 -4.67
N ARG A 2 8.21 10.39 -4.22
CA ARG A 2 7.97 10.23 -2.79
C ARG A 2 8.59 8.96 -2.26
N ASP A 3 9.06 9.01 -1.05
CA ASP A 3 9.45 7.79 -0.36
C ASP A 3 8.24 7.16 0.29
N LEU A 4 8.31 5.86 0.46
CA LEU A 4 7.30 5.15 1.19
C LEU A 4 7.42 5.52 2.67
N ASP A 5 6.30 5.86 3.29
CA ASP A 5 6.28 6.29 4.68
C ASP A 5 6.55 5.09 5.60
N ARG A 6 6.77 5.40 6.85
CA ARG A 6 7.05 4.38 7.85
C ARG A 6 5.81 3.58 8.20
N GLU A 7 5.99 2.60 9.05
CA GLU A 7 4.88 1.80 9.57
C GLU A 7 3.86 2.66 10.29
N ARG A 8 2.58 2.38 10.03
CA ARG A 8 1.48 2.94 10.79
C ARG A 8 0.73 1.83 11.48
N ASP A 9 0.06 2.17 12.58
CA ASP A 9 -0.78 1.23 13.29
C ASP A 9 -1.92 0.77 12.40
N TYR A 10 -2.22 -0.51 12.42
CA TYR A 10 -3.21 -1.12 11.55
C TYR A 10 -4.55 -0.40 11.58
N ASN A 11 -4.99 0.07 12.75
CA ASN A 11 -6.30 0.69 12.90
C ASN A 11 -6.26 2.21 13.03
N GLN A 12 -5.08 2.81 13.02
CA GLN A 12 -4.92 4.18 13.45
C GLN A 12 -5.21 5.22 12.39
N HIS A 13 -5.09 4.89 11.13
CA HIS A 13 -5.16 5.88 10.06
C HIS A 13 -6.16 5.52 8.99
N ALA A 14 -7.19 4.78 9.39
CA ALA A 14 -8.25 4.40 8.46
C ALA A 14 -9.14 5.61 8.19
N LYS A 15 -8.75 6.40 7.23
CA LYS A 15 -9.62 7.45 6.71
C LYS A 15 -10.57 6.80 5.73
N GLY A 16 -11.84 7.10 5.87
CA GLY A 16 -12.81 6.64 4.90
C GLY A 16 -12.63 7.29 3.53
N PRO A 17 -13.40 6.84 2.55
CA PRO A 17 -13.43 7.51 1.24
C PRO A 17 -13.85 8.97 1.38
N GLU A 18 -13.27 9.81 0.56
CA GLU A 18 -13.67 11.21 0.51
C GLU A 18 -13.69 11.69 -0.93
N HIS A 19 -14.42 12.76 -1.16
CA HIS A 19 -14.46 13.43 -2.45
C HIS A 19 -13.60 14.68 -2.36
N MET A 20 -12.79 14.89 -3.38
CA MET A 20 -11.90 16.04 -3.47
C MET A 20 -12.11 16.72 -4.82
N ILE A 21 -11.81 17.99 -4.87
CA ILE A 21 -11.81 18.71 -6.14
C ILE A 21 -10.37 18.77 -6.65
N ILE A 22 -10.14 18.16 -7.79
CA ILE A 22 -8.83 18.11 -8.43
C ILE A 22 -8.99 18.59 -9.86
N ASN A 23 -8.30 19.66 -10.22
CA ASN A 23 -8.38 20.27 -11.55
C ASN A 23 -9.82 20.57 -11.96
N GLY A 24 -10.63 21.07 -11.01
CA GLY A 24 -12.01 21.45 -11.25
C GLY A 24 -13.00 20.29 -11.28
N GLN A 25 -12.56 19.07 -11.04
CA GLN A 25 -13.44 17.89 -11.05
C GLN A 25 -13.55 17.28 -9.66
N VAL A 26 -14.72 16.77 -9.35
CA VAL A 26 -14.93 16.03 -8.11
C VAL A 26 -14.41 14.61 -8.32
N VAL A 27 -13.47 14.22 -7.47
CA VAL A 27 -12.77 12.94 -7.57
C VAL A 27 -12.91 12.21 -6.25
N LYS A 28 -13.25 10.93 -6.32
CA LYS A 28 -13.31 10.08 -5.13
C LYS A 28 -11.92 9.52 -4.85
N VAL A 29 -11.50 9.61 -3.59
CA VAL A 29 -10.19 9.17 -3.12
C VAL A 29 -10.39 8.25 -1.92
N SER A 30 -9.65 7.16 -1.87
CA SER A 30 -9.71 6.24 -0.74
C SER A 30 -8.39 5.50 -0.58
N ASP A 31 -8.26 4.81 0.55
CA ASP A 31 -7.10 3.98 0.82
C ASP A 31 -7.26 2.60 0.18
N MET A 32 -6.19 2.09 -0.36
CA MET A 32 -6.17 0.78 -1.00
C MET A 32 -4.91 0.03 -0.58
N VAL A 33 -5.07 -1.25 -0.22
CA VAL A 33 -3.92 -2.13 -0.05
C VAL A 33 -3.39 -2.47 -1.44
N VAL A 34 -2.16 -2.09 -1.72
CA VAL A 34 -1.57 -2.25 -3.06
C VAL A 34 -0.61 -3.41 -3.14
N HIS A 35 -0.11 -3.88 -2.02
CA HIS A 35 0.82 -5.00 -2.00
C HIS A 35 0.81 -5.66 -0.63
N ARG A 36 0.94 -6.98 -0.62
CA ARG A 36 1.05 -7.76 0.62
C ARG A 36 2.24 -8.69 0.51
N PHE A 37 2.91 -8.88 1.62
CA PHE A 37 3.94 -9.90 1.70
C PHE A 37 3.99 -10.47 3.11
N ARG A 38 4.58 -11.63 3.24
CA ARG A 38 4.69 -12.32 4.52
C ARG A 38 6.16 -12.46 4.88
N MET A 39 6.41 -12.40 6.18
CA MET A 39 7.71 -12.74 6.72
C MET A 39 7.51 -13.79 7.80
N GLY A 40 8.48 -14.67 7.92
CA GLY A 40 8.47 -15.63 8.99
C GLY A 40 8.72 -14.97 10.35
N ASP A 41 8.89 -15.80 11.35
CA ASP A 41 9.21 -15.35 12.68
C ASP A 41 10.66 -14.85 12.70
N VAL A 42 10.85 -13.55 12.62
CA VAL A 42 12.16 -12.91 12.61
C VAL A 42 12.28 -11.98 13.82
N GLU A 43 13.51 -11.80 14.28
CA GLU A 43 13.77 -11.00 15.48
C GLU A 43 13.38 -9.54 15.32
N ASP A 44 13.65 -8.97 14.16
CA ASP A 44 13.40 -7.55 13.91
C ASP A 44 12.63 -7.42 12.60
N PRO A 45 11.30 -7.58 12.64
CA PRO A 45 10.51 -7.53 11.41
C PRO A 45 10.56 -6.17 10.71
N VAL A 46 10.72 -5.09 11.46
CA VAL A 46 10.81 -3.76 10.83
C VAL A 46 12.06 -3.66 9.97
N LEU A 47 13.18 -4.12 10.49
CA LEU A 47 14.42 -4.09 9.75
C LEU A 47 14.36 -4.96 8.49
N TYR A 48 13.85 -6.17 8.65
CA TYR A 48 13.80 -7.11 7.53
C TYR A 48 12.74 -6.75 6.51
N ALA A 49 11.73 -5.99 6.88
CA ALA A 49 10.69 -5.54 5.95
C ALA A 49 11.23 -4.52 4.94
N ALA A 50 12.30 -3.83 5.26
CA ALA A 50 12.84 -2.78 4.38
C ALA A 50 13.19 -3.31 2.99
N GLN A 51 13.74 -4.51 2.90
CA GLN A 51 14.16 -5.06 1.62
C GLN A 51 13.00 -5.40 0.69
N PRO A 52 11.97 -6.16 1.12
CA PRO A 52 10.84 -6.42 0.24
C PRO A 52 10.05 -5.15 -0.11
N ILE A 53 9.99 -4.19 0.79
CA ILE A 53 9.36 -2.90 0.49
C ILE A 53 10.13 -2.19 -0.62
N HIS A 54 11.44 -2.10 -0.47
CA HIS A 54 12.28 -1.47 -1.48
C HIS A 54 12.18 -2.18 -2.83
N ALA A 55 12.21 -3.51 -2.80
CA ALA A 55 12.09 -4.30 -4.02
C ALA A 55 10.76 -4.05 -4.73
N TRP A 56 9.66 -3.97 -3.98
CA TRP A 56 8.36 -3.67 -4.57
C TRP A 56 8.33 -2.28 -5.21
N GLN A 57 8.96 -1.30 -4.57
CA GLN A 57 9.01 0.06 -5.12
C GLN A 57 9.73 0.11 -6.47
N GLN A 58 10.58 -0.86 -6.76
CA GLN A 58 11.30 -0.93 -8.04
C GLN A 58 10.49 -1.63 -9.14
N THR A 59 9.41 -2.29 -8.80
CA THR A 59 8.54 -2.90 -9.80
C THR A 59 7.72 -1.86 -10.53
N GLU A 60 7.16 -2.22 -11.69
CA GLU A 60 6.26 -1.33 -12.40
C GLU A 60 5.05 -0.94 -11.54
N ALA A 61 4.47 -1.92 -10.84
CA ALA A 61 3.34 -1.68 -9.96
C ALA A 61 3.71 -0.70 -8.85
N GLY A 62 4.85 -0.91 -8.21
CA GLY A 62 5.32 -0.02 -7.16
C GLY A 62 5.58 1.38 -7.65
N LYS A 63 6.20 1.51 -8.81
CA LYS A 63 6.45 2.82 -9.40
C LYS A 63 5.17 3.55 -9.73
N PHE A 64 4.18 2.85 -10.26
CA PHE A 64 2.87 3.44 -10.52
C PHE A 64 2.27 4.01 -9.23
N VAL A 65 2.27 3.23 -8.17
CA VAL A 65 1.70 3.67 -6.88
C VAL A 65 2.46 4.87 -6.32
N MET A 66 3.79 4.80 -6.33
CA MET A 66 4.60 5.91 -5.81
C MET A 66 4.35 7.21 -6.56
N GLU A 67 4.04 7.11 -7.85
CA GLU A 67 3.78 8.28 -8.68
C GLU A 67 2.36 8.82 -8.50
N HIS A 68 1.38 7.96 -8.30
CA HIS A 68 -0.04 8.36 -8.31
C HIS A 68 -0.65 8.52 -6.92
N ALA A 69 0.02 8.08 -5.88
CA ALA A 69 -0.51 8.21 -4.52
C ALA A 69 -0.69 9.69 -4.15
N MET A 70 -1.78 9.99 -3.46
CA MET A 70 -2.11 11.35 -3.04
C MET A 70 -1.20 11.85 -1.92
N GLU A 71 -0.65 10.92 -1.17
CA GLU A 71 0.34 11.19 -0.13
C GLU A 71 1.31 10.02 -0.10
N SER A 72 2.36 10.09 0.70
CA SER A 72 3.32 9.00 0.77
C SER A 72 2.62 7.72 1.21
N PRO A 73 2.75 6.63 0.46
CA PRO A 73 2.23 5.35 0.91
C PRO A 73 2.87 4.93 2.22
N TRP A 74 2.19 4.10 2.97
CA TRP A 74 2.68 3.61 4.26
C TRP A 74 2.47 2.11 4.32
N TRP A 75 2.96 1.49 5.39
CA TRP A 75 2.78 0.07 5.56
C TRP A 75 2.29 -0.24 6.97
N VAL A 76 1.60 -1.37 7.07
CA VAL A 76 1.07 -1.90 8.32
C VAL A 76 1.48 -3.34 8.45
N ARG A 77 1.50 -3.85 9.66
CA ARG A 77 1.78 -5.25 9.91
C ARG A 77 0.85 -5.80 10.98
N HIS A 78 0.62 -7.10 10.92
CA HIS A 78 0.01 -7.79 12.03
C HIS A 78 0.56 -9.22 12.08
N MET A 79 0.48 -9.81 13.26
CA MET A 79 0.94 -11.17 13.45
C MET A 79 -0.19 -12.14 13.09
N ASP A 80 0.16 -13.14 12.32
CA ASP A 80 -0.77 -14.23 12.00
C ASP A 80 -0.89 -15.15 13.24
N PRO A 81 -2.08 -15.31 13.80
CA PRO A 81 -2.22 -16.13 15.01
C PRO A 81 -1.99 -17.62 14.78
N TYR A 82 -1.99 -18.07 13.54
CA TYR A 82 -1.88 -19.48 13.23
C TYR A 82 -0.44 -19.93 12.98
N ASP A 83 0.39 -19.08 12.44
CA ASP A 83 1.77 -19.48 12.13
C ASP A 83 2.81 -18.56 12.75
N TYR A 84 2.39 -17.59 13.55
CA TYR A 84 3.27 -16.66 14.26
C TYR A 84 4.18 -15.84 13.36
N GLY A 85 3.87 -15.83 12.08
CA GLY A 85 4.57 -14.98 11.14
C GLY A 85 3.90 -13.61 11.05
N TYR A 86 4.61 -12.66 10.43
CA TYR A 86 4.07 -11.34 10.20
C TYR A 86 3.55 -11.20 8.79
N GLN A 87 2.38 -10.60 8.67
CA GLN A 87 1.85 -10.15 7.40
C GLN A 87 2.02 -8.64 7.28
N PHE A 88 2.52 -8.22 6.15
CA PHE A 88 2.73 -6.81 5.86
C PHE A 88 1.84 -6.40 4.70
N ALA A 89 1.31 -5.19 4.78
CA ALA A 89 0.53 -4.61 3.70
C ALA A 89 1.03 -3.19 3.44
N ILE A 90 1.22 -2.87 2.19
CA ILE A 90 1.50 -1.51 1.77
C ILE A 90 0.18 -0.89 1.35
N VAL A 91 -0.10 0.29 1.88
CA VAL A 91 -1.36 1.00 1.68
C VAL A 91 -1.06 2.33 1.00
N ALA A 92 -1.87 2.68 0.02
CA ALA A 92 -1.76 3.95 -0.66
C ALA A 92 -3.12 4.60 -0.79
N ARG A 93 -3.15 5.91 -0.65
CA ARG A 93 -4.35 6.69 -0.87
C ARG A 93 -4.33 7.21 -2.31
N MET A 94 -5.31 6.80 -3.09
CA MET A 94 -5.32 7.09 -4.53
C MET A 94 -6.71 7.45 -5.01
N LYS A 95 -6.77 8.15 -6.13
CA LYS A 95 -8.03 8.37 -6.85
C LYS A 95 -8.61 7.02 -7.26
N GLU A 96 -9.94 6.94 -7.25
CA GLU A 96 -10.62 5.71 -7.62
C GLU A 96 -10.26 5.25 -9.04
N SER A 97 -10.09 6.19 -9.96
CA SER A 97 -9.67 5.84 -11.33
C SER A 97 -8.30 5.18 -11.36
N ASP A 98 -7.38 5.67 -10.53
CA ASP A 98 -6.04 5.08 -10.45
C ASP A 98 -6.08 3.70 -9.78
N GLN A 99 -6.94 3.52 -8.79
CA GLN A 99 -7.15 2.22 -8.17
C GLN A 99 -7.68 1.20 -9.18
N THR A 100 -8.63 1.60 -9.99
CA THR A 100 -9.19 0.74 -11.02
C THR A 100 -8.12 0.34 -12.02
N PHE A 101 -7.34 1.29 -12.50
CA PHE A 101 -6.24 1.01 -13.42
C PHE A 101 -5.24 0.03 -12.80
N TYR A 102 -4.85 0.30 -11.55
CA TYR A 102 -3.89 -0.55 -10.85
C TYR A 102 -4.41 -1.98 -10.73
N THR A 103 -5.66 -2.12 -10.32
CA THR A 103 -6.27 -3.45 -10.15
C THR A 103 -6.31 -4.21 -11.45
N LEU A 104 -6.72 -3.55 -12.52
CA LEU A 104 -6.84 -4.22 -13.82
C LEU A 104 -5.48 -4.59 -14.40
N LYS A 105 -4.48 -3.75 -14.21
CA LYS A 105 -3.18 -3.98 -14.83
C LYS A 105 -2.28 -4.88 -14.02
N TYR A 106 -2.28 -4.72 -12.69
CA TYR A 106 -1.26 -5.34 -11.86
C TYR A 106 -1.78 -6.44 -10.94
N VAL A 107 -3.07 -6.49 -10.68
CA VAL A 107 -3.61 -7.41 -9.67
C VAL A 107 -4.64 -8.34 -10.27
N GLY A 108 -5.60 -7.77 -10.94
CA GLY A 108 -6.93 -8.36 -11.02
C GLY A 108 -7.21 -9.35 -12.08
N THR A 109 -6.28 -9.75 -12.87
CA THR A 109 -6.63 -10.55 -14.02
C THR A 109 -6.20 -11.98 -13.92
N THR A 110 -5.84 -12.38 -12.77
CA THR A 110 -5.52 -13.78 -12.60
C THR A 110 -6.76 -14.58 -12.44
N ASN A 111 -6.79 -15.57 -13.10
CA ASN A 111 -7.86 -16.55 -12.97
C ASN A 111 -7.31 -17.88 -12.71
#